data_2ec5d217465fd157226719475c3cfde2
#
_entry.id   2ec5d217465fd157226719475c3cfde2
#
_cell.length_a   1.000
_cell.length_b   1.000
_cell.length_c   1.000
_cell.angle_alpha   90.00
_cell.angle_beta   90.00
_cell.angle_gamma   90.00
#
_symmetry.space_group_name_H-M   'P 1'
#
loop_
_entity.id
_entity.type
_entity.pdbx_description
1 polymer ?
#
loop_
_entity_poly.entity_id
_entity_poly.type
_entity_poly.pdbx_seq_one_letter_code
_entity_poly.pdbx_strand_id
1 'polypeptide(L)'
;MNTDETITIYDVAREAGVSMATVSRVVNGNKNVKENTRKKVLEVIDRLDYRPNAVARGLASKKTTTVGVVIPNITNSYFATLAKGIDDIATMYKYNIVLASSDENDDHEVTVINSLFAKQVDGIIFMGHHLTEKIRAEFSRTRTPIVLAGTVDLEHQLPSVNIDYKAAVEDSVTQLAKNNEKVAFVSGPLIDDINGKLRLAGYKSGLEKNNLSYNEGLVFEAKYSYKDGFDLAQRVLNSGATAAYVGEDELAVGLLNGLFAAGKSVPEDFEIITSNDSPITSYTRPNLSSINHPLYDLGAVSMRMLTKIMHKEELEDKNVILNHGLTLRQSTK
;
A
#
# COMPACT_ATOMS: atom_id res chain seq x y z
N MET A 1 28.82 -37.03 16.21
CA MET A 1 29.06 -36.13 15.10
C MET A 1 28.37 -34.82 15.46
N ASN A 2 29.11 -33.72 15.62
CA ASN A 2 28.58 -32.40 15.93
C ASN A 2 27.69 -31.93 14.76
N THR A 3 26.41 -31.83 15.02
CA THR A 3 25.36 -31.53 14.05
C THR A 3 25.13 -30.02 13.83
N ASP A 4 26.11 -29.17 14.15
CA ASP A 4 25.94 -27.71 14.12
C ASP A 4 26.85 -26.98 13.10
N GLU A 5 27.58 -27.71 12.24
CA GLU A 5 28.35 -27.06 11.18
C GLU A 5 27.46 -26.82 9.95
N THR A 6 27.10 -25.57 9.73
CA THR A 6 26.37 -25.15 8.52
C THR A 6 27.24 -25.38 7.29
N ILE A 7 26.79 -26.24 6.38
CA ILE A 7 27.48 -26.48 5.09
C ILE A 7 27.67 -25.19 4.32
N THR A 8 28.89 -24.94 3.90
CA THR A 8 29.31 -23.72 3.21
C THR A 8 29.62 -23.94 1.74
N ILE A 9 29.71 -22.86 0.95
CA ILE A 9 30.17 -22.94 -0.45
C ILE A 9 31.57 -23.53 -0.58
N TYR A 10 32.41 -23.43 0.48
CA TYR A 10 33.73 -24.04 0.51
C TYR A 10 33.67 -25.56 0.55
N ASP A 11 32.73 -26.11 1.28
CA ASP A 11 32.54 -27.56 1.38
C ASP A 11 32.07 -28.15 0.06
N VAL A 12 31.11 -27.47 -0.60
CA VAL A 12 30.65 -27.87 -1.94
C VAL A 12 31.80 -27.80 -2.96
N ALA A 13 32.58 -26.74 -2.92
CA ALA A 13 33.72 -26.57 -3.83
C ALA A 13 34.79 -27.67 -3.63
N ARG A 14 35.11 -27.99 -2.37
CA ARG A 14 36.04 -29.08 -2.01
C ARG A 14 35.55 -30.43 -2.48
N GLU A 15 34.29 -30.78 -2.19
CA GLU A 15 33.68 -32.05 -2.55
C GLU A 15 33.49 -32.23 -4.07
N ALA A 16 33.12 -31.14 -4.77
CA ALA A 16 33.00 -31.16 -6.21
C ALA A 16 34.34 -31.04 -6.95
N GLY A 17 35.46 -30.75 -6.25
CA GLY A 17 36.76 -30.57 -6.87
C GLY A 17 36.83 -29.39 -7.84
N VAL A 18 36.18 -28.29 -7.50
CA VAL A 18 36.13 -27.07 -8.31
C VAL A 18 36.36 -25.83 -7.45
N SER A 19 36.58 -24.68 -8.08
CA SER A 19 36.69 -23.41 -7.31
C SER A 19 35.33 -22.94 -6.81
N MET A 20 35.30 -22.16 -5.71
CA MET A 20 34.10 -21.49 -5.22
C MET A 20 33.43 -20.63 -6.29
N ALA A 21 34.20 -19.97 -7.15
CA ALA A 21 33.68 -19.17 -8.25
C ALA A 21 32.89 -20.05 -9.25
N THR A 22 33.32 -21.31 -9.44
CA THR A 22 32.60 -22.27 -10.28
C THR A 22 31.29 -22.72 -9.62
N VAL A 23 31.29 -23.02 -8.31
CA VAL A 23 30.07 -23.33 -7.56
C VAL A 23 29.11 -22.15 -7.61
N SER A 24 29.56 -20.92 -7.33
CA SER A 24 28.74 -19.71 -7.42
C SER A 24 28.11 -19.51 -8.81
N ARG A 25 28.88 -19.76 -9.89
CA ARG A 25 28.33 -19.69 -11.26
C ARG A 25 27.26 -20.74 -11.52
N VAL A 26 27.42 -21.96 -11.01
CA VAL A 26 26.42 -23.03 -11.14
C VAL A 26 25.14 -22.66 -10.38
N VAL A 27 25.26 -22.26 -9.13
CA VAL A 27 24.15 -21.85 -8.26
C VAL A 27 23.37 -20.67 -8.86
N ASN A 28 24.07 -19.72 -9.47
CA ASN A 28 23.46 -18.56 -10.13
C ASN A 28 22.97 -18.84 -11.58
N GLY A 29 22.98 -20.10 -12.03
CA GLY A 29 22.45 -20.46 -13.34
C GLY A 29 23.29 -19.98 -14.54
N ASN A 30 24.54 -19.60 -14.34
CA ASN A 30 25.40 -19.08 -15.41
C ASN A 30 25.61 -20.14 -16.49
N LYS A 31 25.31 -19.82 -17.75
CA LYS A 31 25.38 -20.74 -18.90
C LYS A 31 26.83 -21.10 -19.29
N ASN A 32 27.82 -20.32 -18.87
CA ASN A 32 29.24 -20.51 -19.23
C ASN A 32 29.96 -21.59 -18.40
N VAL A 33 29.24 -22.50 -17.75
CA VAL A 33 29.82 -23.66 -17.04
C VAL A 33 29.56 -24.93 -17.85
N LYS A 34 30.61 -25.71 -18.07
CA LYS A 34 30.52 -26.99 -18.79
C LYS A 34 29.46 -27.91 -18.16
N GLU A 35 28.67 -28.58 -18.97
CA GLU A 35 27.53 -29.40 -18.51
C GLU A 35 27.94 -30.45 -17.47
N ASN A 36 29.05 -31.17 -17.68
CA ASN A 36 29.56 -32.18 -16.74
C ASN A 36 29.96 -31.54 -15.38
N THR A 37 30.55 -30.35 -15.41
CA THR A 37 30.90 -29.62 -14.18
C THR A 37 29.65 -29.17 -13.45
N ARG A 38 28.65 -28.66 -14.17
CA ARG A 38 27.36 -28.26 -13.61
C ARG A 38 26.67 -29.44 -12.93
N LYS A 39 26.57 -30.59 -13.60
CA LYS A 39 25.94 -31.80 -13.06
C LYS A 39 26.61 -32.23 -11.75
N LYS A 40 27.96 -32.33 -11.77
CA LYS A 40 28.75 -32.70 -10.58
C LYS A 40 28.52 -31.78 -9.41
N VAL A 41 28.50 -30.46 -9.63
CA VAL A 41 28.25 -29.48 -8.57
C VAL A 41 26.84 -29.60 -8.00
N LEU A 42 25.80 -29.76 -8.84
CA LEU A 42 24.42 -29.95 -8.41
C LEU A 42 24.25 -31.23 -7.59
N GLU A 43 24.85 -32.36 -7.99
CA GLU A 43 24.84 -33.61 -7.24
C GLU A 43 25.46 -33.45 -5.83
N VAL A 44 26.54 -32.67 -5.72
CA VAL A 44 27.16 -32.38 -4.41
C VAL A 44 26.27 -31.45 -3.56
N ILE A 45 25.67 -30.44 -4.16
CA ILE A 45 24.72 -29.53 -3.48
C ILE A 45 23.57 -30.34 -2.88
N ASP A 46 22.93 -31.23 -3.66
CA ASP A 46 21.82 -32.07 -3.21
C ASP A 46 22.26 -33.04 -2.11
N ARG A 47 23.42 -33.69 -2.27
CA ARG A 47 23.95 -34.64 -1.27
C ARG A 47 24.28 -34.00 0.07
N LEU A 48 24.78 -32.76 0.05
CA LEU A 48 25.16 -32.02 1.26
C LEU A 48 24.01 -31.19 1.84
N ASP A 49 22.83 -31.16 1.21
CA ASP A 49 21.73 -30.22 1.49
C ASP A 49 22.24 -28.76 1.59
N TYR A 50 23.16 -28.38 0.71
CA TYR A 50 23.71 -27.04 0.70
C TYR A 50 22.67 -26.04 0.23
N ARG A 51 22.36 -25.06 1.09
CA ARG A 51 21.51 -23.93 0.77
C ARG A 51 22.35 -22.66 0.61
N PRO A 52 22.29 -22.02 -0.58
CA PRO A 52 23.04 -20.78 -0.82
C PRO A 52 22.67 -19.70 0.19
N ASN A 53 23.66 -19.15 0.88
CA ASN A 53 23.45 -18.06 1.83
C ASN A 53 23.17 -16.76 1.06
N ALA A 54 21.93 -16.24 1.17
CA ALA A 54 21.52 -15.01 0.52
C ALA A 54 22.28 -13.78 1.03
N VAL A 55 22.68 -13.76 2.32
CA VAL A 55 23.44 -12.66 2.91
C VAL A 55 24.86 -12.61 2.32
N ALA A 56 25.55 -13.76 2.23
CA ALA A 56 26.87 -13.84 1.61
C ALA A 56 26.83 -13.45 0.12
N ARG A 57 25.78 -13.86 -0.59
CA ARG A 57 25.55 -13.48 -1.98
C ARG A 57 25.30 -11.96 -2.12
N GLY A 58 24.47 -11.38 -1.27
CA GLY A 58 24.17 -9.94 -1.23
C GLY A 58 25.43 -9.12 -0.99
N LEU A 59 26.29 -9.54 -0.06
CA LEU A 59 27.55 -8.88 0.24
C LEU A 59 28.50 -8.89 -0.99
N ALA A 60 28.57 -10.01 -1.71
CA ALA A 60 29.42 -10.15 -2.89
C ALA A 60 28.90 -9.36 -4.10
N SER A 61 27.58 -9.30 -4.31
CA SER A 61 26.92 -8.63 -5.44
C SER A 61 26.56 -7.18 -5.18
N LYS A 62 26.63 -6.71 -3.93
CA LYS A 62 26.08 -5.44 -3.45
C LYS A 62 24.58 -5.29 -3.78
N LYS A 63 23.85 -6.41 -3.90
CA LYS A 63 22.40 -6.47 -4.13
C LYS A 63 21.79 -7.56 -3.26
N THR A 64 20.79 -7.22 -2.47
CA THR A 64 20.10 -8.17 -1.59
C THR A 64 18.95 -8.88 -2.28
N THR A 65 18.55 -8.41 -3.47
CA THR A 65 17.33 -8.83 -4.17
C THR A 65 16.09 -8.76 -3.25
N THR A 66 16.06 -7.72 -2.42
CA THR A 66 15.02 -7.52 -1.42
C THR A 66 14.51 -6.08 -1.50
N VAL A 67 13.19 -5.91 -1.50
CA VAL A 67 12.50 -4.62 -1.45
C VAL A 67 11.78 -4.50 -0.12
N GLY A 68 11.95 -3.37 0.56
CA GLY A 68 11.19 -3.01 1.75
C GLY A 68 9.82 -2.46 1.35
N VAL A 69 8.78 -2.89 2.04
CA VAL A 69 7.42 -2.38 1.86
C VAL A 69 6.93 -1.90 3.22
N VAL A 70 6.80 -0.59 3.38
CA VAL A 70 6.32 0.04 4.62
C VAL A 70 4.83 0.29 4.49
N ILE A 71 4.05 -0.18 5.47
CA ILE A 71 2.60 0.01 5.52
C ILE A 71 2.18 0.49 6.92
N PRO A 72 1.09 1.25 7.04
CA PRO A 72 0.55 1.67 8.34
C PRO A 72 0.04 0.50 9.17
N ASN A 73 -0.75 -0.41 8.56
CA ASN A 73 -1.42 -1.49 9.28
C ASN A 73 -1.55 -2.74 8.42
N ILE A 74 -0.97 -3.86 8.90
CA ILE A 74 -0.97 -5.14 8.18
C ILE A 74 -2.36 -5.82 8.16
N THR A 75 -3.25 -5.48 9.08
CA THR A 75 -4.58 -6.11 9.19
C THR A 75 -5.62 -5.45 8.28
N ASN A 76 -5.36 -4.24 7.80
CA ASN A 76 -6.27 -3.54 6.91
C ASN A 76 -6.19 -4.10 5.48
N SER A 77 -7.33 -4.51 4.93
CA SER A 77 -7.44 -5.15 3.62
C SER A 77 -7.03 -4.23 2.45
N TYR A 78 -7.07 -2.91 2.62
CA TYR A 78 -6.53 -1.94 1.67
C TYR A 78 -5.05 -2.20 1.41
N PHE A 79 -4.24 -2.19 2.48
CA PHE A 79 -2.80 -2.40 2.37
C PHE A 79 -2.45 -3.83 1.93
N ALA A 80 -3.23 -4.82 2.36
CA ALA A 80 -3.01 -6.22 1.95
C ALA A 80 -3.20 -6.42 0.44
N THR A 81 -4.25 -5.82 -0.15
CA THR A 81 -4.51 -5.90 -1.59
C THR A 81 -3.41 -5.21 -2.41
N LEU A 82 -2.97 -4.05 -1.95
CA LEU A 82 -1.89 -3.28 -2.57
C LEU A 82 -0.56 -4.04 -2.49
N ALA A 83 -0.23 -4.58 -1.31
CA ALA A 83 0.96 -5.40 -1.10
C ALA A 83 0.96 -6.67 -1.98
N LYS A 84 -0.21 -7.25 -2.27
CA LYS A 84 -0.32 -8.38 -3.22
C LYS A 84 0.12 -7.99 -4.62
N GLY A 85 -0.26 -6.81 -5.11
CA GLY A 85 0.21 -6.29 -6.40
C GLY A 85 1.72 -6.10 -6.44
N ILE A 86 2.30 -5.60 -5.34
CA ILE A 86 3.75 -5.44 -5.19
C ILE A 86 4.44 -6.82 -5.25
N ASP A 87 3.96 -7.80 -4.48
CA ASP A 87 4.55 -9.14 -4.36
C ASP A 87 4.59 -9.89 -5.70
N ASP A 88 3.49 -9.85 -6.45
CA ASP A 88 3.41 -10.51 -7.75
C ASP A 88 4.44 -9.94 -8.74
N ILE A 89 4.59 -8.63 -8.78
CA ILE A 89 5.58 -7.99 -9.64
C ILE A 89 7.01 -8.20 -9.11
N ALA A 90 7.22 -8.12 -7.79
CA ALA A 90 8.52 -8.41 -7.18
C ALA A 90 8.99 -9.83 -7.54
N THR A 91 8.10 -10.82 -7.40
CA THR A 91 8.37 -12.22 -7.76
C THR A 91 8.76 -12.36 -9.24
N MET A 92 8.04 -11.69 -10.15
CA MET A 92 8.34 -11.70 -11.59
C MET A 92 9.76 -11.17 -11.87
N TYR A 93 10.20 -10.14 -11.16
CA TYR A 93 11.55 -9.58 -11.25
C TYR A 93 12.58 -10.26 -10.34
N LYS A 94 12.21 -11.34 -9.63
CA LYS A 94 13.06 -12.12 -8.71
C LYS A 94 13.52 -11.30 -7.49
N TYR A 95 12.71 -10.40 -7.01
CA TYR A 95 12.87 -9.74 -5.73
C TYR A 95 12.00 -10.42 -4.66
N ASN A 96 12.48 -10.44 -3.43
CA ASN A 96 11.68 -10.74 -2.25
C ASN A 96 11.17 -9.44 -1.65
N ILE A 97 10.02 -9.47 -0.99
CA ILE A 97 9.56 -8.32 -0.21
C ILE A 97 9.77 -8.57 1.29
N VAL A 98 10.10 -7.51 2.01
CA VAL A 98 10.06 -7.43 3.48
C VAL A 98 8.98 -6.44 3.84
N LEU A 99 7.84 -6.96 4.29
CA LEU A 99 6.73 -6.13 4.75
C LEU A 99 7.00 -5.67 6.19
N ALA A 100 6.83 -4.38 6.44
CA ALA A 100 7.06 -3.78 7.75
C ALA A 100 5.90 -2.82 8.08
N SER A 101 5.25 -3.03 9.25
CA SER A 101 4.15 -2.19 9.73
C SER A 101 4.66 -1.10 10.64
N SER A 102 4.13 0.12 10.47
CA SER A 102 4.43 1.28 11.33
C SER A 102 3.42 1.50 12.45
N ASP A 103 2.31 0.72 12.45
CA ASP A 103 1.22 0.79 13.45
C ASP A 103 0.65 2.21 13.59
N GLU A 104 0.62 2.97 12.49
CA GLU A 104 0.09 4.33 12.41
C GLU A 104 0.78 5.30 13.39
N ASN A 105 2.05 5.06 13.70
CA ASN A 105 2.86 5.87 14.60
C ASN A 105 4.09 6.45 13.90
N ASP A 106 4.17 7.77 13.80
CA ASP A 106 5.22 8.48 13.06
C ASP A 106 6.65 8.16 13.54
N ASP A 107 6.87 8.04 14.84
CA ASP A 107 8.19 7.73 15.38
C ASP A 107 8.57 6.26 15.14
N HIS A 108 7.57 5.36 15.20
CA HIS A 108 7.77 3.96 14.83
C HIS A 108 8.01 3.82 13.31
N GLU A 109 7.35 4.61 12.49
CA GLU A 109 7.54 4.60 11.03
C GLU A 109 8.96 4.95 10.63
N VAL A 110 9.57 5.97 11.23
CA VAL A 110 11.00 6.30 11.05
C VAL A 110 11.90 5.14 11.48
N THR A 111 11.58 4.49 12.61
CA THR A 111 12.34 3.32 13.10
C THR A 111 12.27 2.15 12.12
N VAL A 112 11.10 1.88 11.57
CA VAL A 112 10.86 0.83 10.56
C VAL A 112 11.67 1.12 9.28
N ILE A 113 11.61 2.35 8.77
CA ILE A 113 12.38 2.79 7.60
C ILE A 113 13.87 2.59 7.82
N ASN A 114 14.41 3.03 8.96
CA ASN A 114 15.82 2.87 9.30
C ASN A 114 16.24 1.39 9.46
N SER A 115 15.33 0.54 9.96
CA SER A 115 15.56 -0.91 10.00
C SER A 115 15.71 -1.52 8.60
N LEU A 116 14.93 -1.06 7.62
CA LEU A 116 15.04 -1.51 6.22
C LEU A 116 16.34 -1.02 5.58
N PHE A 117 16.78 0.23 5.85
CA PHE A 117 18.09 0.72 5.41
C PHE A 117 19.23 -0.10 6.02
N ALA A 118 19.16 -0.43 7.30
CA ALA A 118 20.15 -1.28 7.96
C ALA A 118 20.21 -2.69 7.37
N LYS A 119 19.08 -3.23 6.87
CA LYS A 119 19.01 -4.50 6.13
C LYS A 119 19.50 -4.38 4.69
N GLN A 120 19.88 -3.19 4.24
CA GLN A 120 20.38 -2.93 2.88
C GLN A 120 19.41 -3.38 1.79
N VAL A 121 18.12 -3.11 1.96
CA VAL A 121 17.14 -3.37 0.90
C VAL A 121 17.51 -2.56 -0.36
N ASP A 122 17.24 -3.14 -1.54
CA ASP A 122 17.62 -2.54 -2.83
C ASP A 122 16.70 -1.37 -3.21
N GLY A 123 15.51 -1.29 -2.60
CA GLY A 123 14.54 -0.21 -2.77
C GLY A 123 13.44 -0.28 -1.73
N ILE A 124 12.66 0.79 -1.59
CA ILE A 124 11.52 0.87 -0.66
C ILE A 124 10.28 1.33 -1.42
N ILE A 125 9.15 0.66 -1.17
CA ILE A 125 7.81 1.16 -1.46
C ILE A 125 7.21 1.62 -0.14
N PHE A 126 6.83 2.89 -0.10
CA PHE A 126 6.27 3.52 1.08
C PHE A 126 4.78 3.77 0.89
N MET A 127 3.99 3.27 1.82
CA MET A 127 2.56 3.46 1.93
C MET A 127 2.26 4.05 3.31
N GLY A 128 2.22 5.37 3.39
CA GLY A 128 1.91 6.12 4.62
C GLY A 128 0.69 7.02 4.42
N HIS A 129 0.12 7.48 5.50
CA HIS A 129 -0.99 8.44 5.42
C HIS A 129 -0.51 9.83 5.02
N HIS A 130 0.70 10.21 5.45
CA HIS A 130 1.34 11.48 5.06
C HIS A 130 2.87 11.38 5.15
N LEU A 131 3.56 12.34 4.53
CA LEU A 131 5.00 12.44 4.58
C LEU A 131 5.40 13.49 5.62
N THR A 132 5.76 13.04 6.83
CA THR A 132 6.28 13.95 7.86
C THR A 132 7.65 14.51 7.47
N GLU A 133 8.04 15.64 8.05
CA GLU A 133 9.38 16.20 7.85
C GLU A 133 10.49 15.22 8.28
N LYS A 134 10.25 14.40 9.31
CA LYS A 134 11.18 13.37 9.75
C LYS A 134 11.39 12.32 8.67
N ILE A 135 10.30 11.83 8.05
CA ILE A 135 10.36 10.83 6.97
C ILE A 135 11.06 11.43 5.74
N ARG A 136 10.72 12.66 5.35
CA ARG A 136 11.38 13.37 4.25
C ARG A 136 12.88 13.49 4.50
N ALA A 137 13.30 13.81 5.73
CA ALA A 137 14.70 13.92 6.11
C ALA A 137 15.43 12.57 5.98
N GLU A 138 14.82 11.46 6.39
CA GLU A 138 15.40 10.12 6.19
C GLU A 138 15.52 9.76 4.71
N PHE A 139 14.47 10.03 3.92
CA PHE A 139 14.46 9.76 2.47
C PHE A 139 15.51 10.58 1.72
N SER A 140 15.75 11.83 2.13
CA SER A 140 16.76 12.71 1.51
C SER A 140 18.21 12.28 1.78
N ARG A 141 18.45 11.53 2.85
CA ARG A 141 19.81 11.07 3.26
C ARG A 141 20.21 9.76 2.61
N THR A 142 19.24 9.01 2.07
CA THR A 142 19.52 7.69 1.50
C THR A 142 19.80 7.75 0.00
N ARG A 143 20.52 6.72 -0.49
CA ARG A 143 20.63 6.45 -1.93
C ARG A 143 19.71 5.31 -2.38
N THR A 144 19.03 4.67 -1.45
CA THR A 144 18.07 3.62 -1.73
C THR A 144 16.87 4.24 -2.46
N PRO A 145 16.50 3.75 -3.65
CA PRO A 145 15.34 4.24 -4.37
C PRO A 145 14.05 4.07 -3.55
N ILE A 146 13.18 5.07 -3.61
CA ILE A 146 11.90 5.09 -2.91
C ILE A 146 10.80 5.43 -3.89
N VAL A 147 9.67 4.70 -3.81
CA VAL A 147 8.44 4.99 -4.55
C VAL A 147 7.28 5.05 -3.55
N LEU A 148 6.46 6.05 -3.68
CA LEU A 148 5.25 6.23 -2.89
C LEU A 148 4.08 5.49 -3.56
N ALA A 149 3.33 4.71 -2.79
CA ALA A 149 2.17 3.99 -3.28
C ALA A 149 0.93 4.36 -2.44
N GLY A 150 -0.04 5.05 -3.03
CA GLY A 150 -1.20 5.55 -2.29
C GLY A 150 -0.84 6.62 -1.25
N THR A 151 0.33 7.22 -1.36
CA THR A 151 0.82 8.34 -0.56
C THR A 151 1.16 9.49 -1.51
N VAL A 152 0.81 10.70 -1.14
CA VAL A 152 1.00 11.89 -1.98
C VAL A 152 2.21 12.68 -1.51
N ASP A 153 3.06 13.07 -2.45
CA ASP A 153 4.09 14.08 -2.24
C ASP A 153 3.71 15.36 -3.00
N LEU A 154 3.15 16.34 -2.29
CA LEU A 154 2.73 17.61 -2.89
C LEU A 154 3.90 18.45 -3.38
N GLU A 155 5.13 18.14 -2.97
CA GLU A 155 6.35 18.79 -3.46
C GLU A 155 6.92 18.14 -4.72
N HIS A 156 6.34 17.00 -5.13
CA HIS A 156 6.74 16.24 -6.33
C HIS A 156 8.23 15.85 -6.38
N GLN A 157 8.85 15.63 -5.23
CA GLN A 157 10.27 15.23 -5.14
C GLN A 157 10.45 13.73 -5.31
N LEU A 158 9.47 12.93 -4.83
CA LEU A 158 9.50 11.48 -4.85
C LEU A 158 8.58 10.90 -5.93
N PRO A 159 9.01 9.84 -6.62
CA PRO A 159 8.14 9.11 -7.53
C PRO A 159 6.93 8.55 -6.79
N SER A 160 5.74 8.64 -7.40
CA SER A 160 4.51 8.19 -6.76
C SER A 160 3.50 7.56 -7.73
N VAL A 161 2.67 6.65 -7.21
CA VAL A 161 1.53 6.09 -7.92
C VAL A 161 0.28 6.32 -7.05
N ASN A 162 -0.72 6.99 -7.62
CA ASN A 162 -1.93 7.41 -6.93
C ASN A 162 -3.15 7.37 -7.86
N ILE A 163 -4.32 7.73 -7.34
CA ILE A 163 -5.48 8.18 -8.13
C ILE A 163 -5.65 9.69 -7.98
N ASP A 164 -6.52 10.29 -8.78
CA ASP A 164 -6.98 11.66 -8.49
C ASP A 164 -8.02 11.63 -7.36
N TYR A 165 -7.54 11.80 -6.12
CA TYR A 165 -8.39 11.77 -4.92
C TYR A 165 -9.43 12.90 -4.92
N LYS A 166 -9.11 14.06 -5.50
CA LYS A 166 -10.03 15.19 -5.57
C LYS A 166 -11.20 14.84 -6.50
N ALA A 167 -10.90 14.41 -7.72
CA ALA A 167 -11.91 14.04 -8.69
C ALA A 167 -12.77 12.86 -8.20
N ALA A 168 -12.17 11.84 -7.59
CA ALA A 168 -12.88 10.67 -7.07
C ALA A 168 -13.90 11.04 -5.98
N VAL A 169 -13.56 11.95 -5.07
CA VAL A 169 -14.49 12.42 -4.04
C VAL A 169 -15.54 13.34 -4.62
N GLU A 170 -15.18 14.20 -5.57
CA GLU A 170 -16.13 15.06 -6.28
C GLU A 170 -17.21 14.23 -6.96
N ASP A 171 -16.85 13.14 -7.66
CA ASP A 171 -17.78 12.22 -8.29
C ASP A 171 -18.72 11.55 -7.26
N SER A 172 -18.16 11.11 -6.12
CA SER A 172 -18.91 10.47 -5.03
C SER A 172 -19.93 11.42 -4.41
N VAL A 173 -19.51 12.64 -4.13
CA VAL A 173 -20.40 13.69 -3.56
C VAL A 173 -21.45 14.09 -4.57
N THR A 174 -21.11 14.21 -5.85
CA THR A 174 -22.07 14.48 -6.92
C THR A 174 -23.14 13.38 -7.02
N GLN A 175 -22.75 12.10 -6.85
CA GLN A 175 -23.72 11.01 -6.83
C GLN A 175 -24.64 11.10 -5.61
N LEU A 176 -24.12 11.33 -4.42
CA LEU A 176 -24.92 11.48 -3.19
C LEU A 176 -25.85 12.69 -3.22
N ALA A 177 -25.39 13.79 -3.79
CA ALA A 177 -26.14 15.05 -3.88
C ALA A 177 -27.40 14.95 -4.76
N LYS A 178 -27.54 13.92 -5.62
CA LYS A 178 -28.74 13.71 -6.42
C LYS A 178 -30.00 13.54 -5.59
N ASN A 179 -29.87 12.92 -4.41
CA ASN A 179 -31.00 12.58 -3.53
C ASN A 179 -30.88 13.25 -2.15
N ASN A 180 -29.80 13.96 -1.87
CA ASN A 180 -29.49 14.45 -0.53
C ASN A 180 -29.02 15.90 -0.56
N GLU A 181 -29.70 16.76 0.22
CA GLU A 181 -29.30 18.16 0.40
C GLU A 181 -28.18 18.34 1.42
N LYS A 182 -28.00 17.38 2.33
CA LYS A 182 -26.99 17.41 3.38
C LYS A 182 -26.13 16.15 3.33
N VAL A 183 -24.98 16.26 2.69
CA VAL A 183 -24.00 15.20 2.58
C VAL A 183 -22.89 15.45 3.60
N ALA A 184 -22.62 14.51 4.49
CA ALA A 184 -21.50 14.56 5.42
C ALA A 184 -20.19 14.13 4.74
N PHE A 185 -19.09 14.70 5.18
CA PHE A 185 -17.74 14.25 4.89
C PHE A 185 -17.18 13.60 6.15
N VAL A 186 -16.87 12.31 6.08
CA VAL A 186 -16.29 11.53 7.17
C VAL A 186 -14.95 10.99 6.72
N SER A 187 -13.86 11.32 7.40
CA SER A 187 -12.53 10.86 6.98
C SER A 187 -11.59 10.62 8.17
N GLY A 188 -10.41 10.09 7.89
CA GLY A 188 -9.29 10.12 8.80
C GLY A 188 -8.79 11.54 9.08
N PRO A 189 -7.67 11.69 9.81
CA PRO A 189 -7.13 12.98 10.21
C PRO A 189 -6.99 13.96 9.05
N LEU A 190 -7.47 15.19 9.25
CA LEU A 190 -7.40 16.24 8.22
C LEU A 190 -5.99 16.85 8.10
N ILE A 191 -5.08 16.50 8.99
CA ILE A 191 -3.67 16.83 8.83
C ILE A 191 -3.02 16.06 7.67
N ASP A 192 -3.57 14.91 7.31
CA ASP A 192 -3.09 14.10 6.19
C ASP A 192 -3.37 14.83 4.87
N ASP A 193 -2.37 14.94 4.01
CA ASP A 193 -2.49 15.67 2.73
C ASP A 193 -3.63 15.13 1.85
N ILE A 194 -3.82 13.81 1.83
CA ILE A 194 -4.92 13.19 1.09
C ILE A 194 -6.27 13.62 1.63
N ASN A 195 -6.49 13.56 2.95
CA ASN A 195 -7.78 13.87 3.55
C ASN A 195 -8.06 15.37 3.57
N GLY A 196 -7.15 16.15 4.17
CA GLY A 196 -7.38 17.56 4.43
C GLY A 196 -7.22 18.46 3.22
N LYS A 197 -6.39 18.07 2.24
CA LYS A 197 -6.17 18.88 1.04
C LYS A 197 -6.91 18.35 -0.17
N LEU A 198 -6.76 17.07 -0.51
CA LEU A 198 -7.30 16.54 -1.76
C LEU A 198 -8.76 16.11 -1.62
N ARG A 199 -9.08 15.20 -0.70
CA ARG A 199 -10.44 14.68 -0.51
C ARG A 199 -11.42 15.77 -0.07
N LEU A 200 -11.01 16.62 0.88
CA LEU A 200 -11.83 17.74 1.33
C LEU A 200 -12.07 18.77 0.22
N ALA A 201 -11.08 19.01 -0.65
CA ALA A 201 -11.28 19.86 -1.83
C ALA A 201 -12.26 19.24 -2.82
N GLY A 202 -12.19 17.90 -3.03
CA GLY A 202 -13.15 17.17 -3.85
C GLY A 202 -14.59 17.24 -3.28
N TYR A 203 -14.72 17.08 -1.96
CA TYR A 203 -16.01 17.24 -1.28
C TYR A 203 -16.60 18.64 -1.50
N LYS A 204 -15.81 19.71 -1.28
CA LYS A 204 -16.28 21.08 -1.52
C LYS A 204 -16.67 21.31 -2.97
N SER A 205 -15.86 20.82 -3.91
CA SER A 205 -16.14 20.93 -5.34
C SER A 205 -17.41 20.17 -5.75
N GLY A 206 -17.63 18.96 -5.22
CA GLY A 206 -18.84 18.18 -5.46
C GLY A 206 -20.10 18.85 -4.93
N LEU A 207 -20.05 19.49 -3.74
CA LEU A 207 -21.15 20.28 -3.21
C LEU A 207 -21.46 21.49 -4.11
N GLU A 208 -20.43 22.26 -4.50
CA GLU A 208 -20.56 23.44 -5.34
C GLU A 208 -21.22 23.11 -6.70
N LYS A 209 -20.76 22.04 -7.36
CA LYS A 209 -21.34 21.57 -8.63
C LYS A 209 -22.82 21.23 -8.54
N ASN A 210 -23.29 20.83 -7.36
CA ASN A 210 -24.69 20.48 -7.12
C ASN A 210 -25.47 21.59 -6.39
N ASN A 211 -24.95 22.81 -6.34
CA ASN A 211 -25.54 23.98 -5.69
C ASN A 211 -25.82 23.76 -4.18
N LEU A 212 -25.04 22.91 -3.52
CA LEU A 212 -25.10 22.69 -2.08
C LEU A 212 -24.04 23.55 -1.37
N SER A 213 -24.42 24.13 -0.23
CA SER A 213 -23.51 24.95 0.55
C SER A 213 -22.58 24.10 1.40
N TYR A 214 -21.29 24.44 1.42
CA TYR A 214 -20.33 23.86 2.37
C TYR A 214 -20.70 24.27 3.79
N ASN A 215 -20.70 23.30 4.70
CA ASN A 215 -20.91 23.51 6.13
C ASN A 215 -19.88 22.70 6.91
N GLU A 216 -19.03 23.37 7.69
CA GLU A 216 -18.01 22.73 8.52
C GLU A 216 -18.62 21.76 9.56
N GLY A 217 -19.86 22.00 10.03
CA GLY A 217 -20.59 21.10 10.92
C GLY A 217 -20.95 19.75 10.30
N LEU A 218 -20.74 19.56 8.97
CA LEU A 218 -20.89 18.29 8.24
C LEU A 218 -19.55 17.60 7.97
N VAL A 219 -18.44 18.13 8.48
CA VAL A 219 -17.11 17.55 8.36
C VAL A 219 -16.75 16.84 9.65
N PHE A 220 -16.49 15.54 9.57
CA PHE A 220 -16.21 14.68 10.71
C PHE A 220 -14.86 14.00 10.53
N GLU A 221 -13.99 14.20 11.50
CA GLU A 221 -12.69 13.58 11.61
C GLU A 221 -12.74 12.42 12.59
N ALA A 222 -12.14 11.29 12.25
CA ALA A 222 -12.09 10.08 13.05
C ALA A 222 -10.75 9.34 12.83
N LYS A 223 -10.46 8.32 13.62
CA LYS A 223 -9.39 7.37 13.30
C LYS A 223 -9.87 6.36 12.26
N TYR A 224 -8.94 5.67 11.62
CA TYR A 224 -9.23 4.66 10.61
C TYR A 224 -9.69 3.34 11.24
N SER A 225 -10.78 3.34 12.00
CA SER A 225 -11.27 2.15 12.68
C SER A 225 -12.79 1.98 12.59
N TYR A 226 -13.22 0.72 12.61
CA TYR A 226 -14.64 0.36 12.74
C TYR A 226 -15.29 1.02 13.97
N LYS A 227 -14.58 1.01 15.12
CA LYS A 227 -15.11 1.55 16.36
C LYS A 227 -15.38 3.05 16.25
N ASP A 228 -14.47 3.82 15.69
CA ASP A 228 -14.64 5.26 15.55
C ASP A 228 -15.79 5.58 14.60
N GLY A 229 -15.95 4.79 13.51
CA GLY A 229 -17.11 4.91 12.62
C GLY A 229 -18.44 4.65 13.32
N PHE A 230 -18.50 3.60 14.14
CA PHE A 230 -19.70 3.25 14.90
C PHE A 230 -20.06 4.36 15.90
N ASP A 231 -19.08 4.82 16.69
CA ASP A 231 -19.29 5.84 17.72
C ASP A 231 -19.67 7.21 17.10
N LEU A 232 -19.27 7.45 15.84
CA LEU A 232 -19.56 8.69 15.13
C LEU A 232 -21.01 8.81 14.63
N ALA A 233 -21.70 7.68 14.44
CA ALA A 233 -23.01 7.64 13.78
C ALA A 233 -24.04 8.61 14.39
N GLN A 234 -24.14 8.69 15.72
CA GLN A 234 -25.07 9.58 16.38
C GLN A 234 -24.75 11.07 16.14
N ARG A 235 -23.47 11.42 16.07
CA ARG A 235 -23.04 12.80 15.77
C ARG A 235 -23.38 13.17 14.33
N VAL A 236 -23.17 12.25 13.38
CA VAL A 236 -23.52 12.43 11.97
C VAL A 236 -25.05 12.62 11.83
N LEU A 237 -25.86 11.81 12.48
CA LEU A 237 -27.32 11.96 12.47
C LEU A 237 -27.75 13.29 13.06
N ASN A 238 -27.16 13.71 14.17
CA ASN A 238 -27.52 14.98 14.85
C ASN A 238 -27.16 16.22 14.02
N SER A 239 -26.24 16.11 13.05
CA SER A 239 -25.95 17.20 12.10
C SER A 239 -27.06 17.42 11.06
N GLY A 240 -28.00 16.46 10.96
CA GLY A 240 -29.06 16.44 9.98
C GLY A 240 -28.60 15.96 8.60
N ALA A 241 -27.43 15.35 8.49
CA ALA A 241 -26.99 14.68 7.26
C ALA A 241 -27.90 13.48 6.93
N THR A 242 -28.15 13.27 5.64
CA THR A 242 -28.90 12.13 5.10
C THR A 242 -28.04 11.24 4.21
N ALA A 243 -26.80 11.64 3.97
CA ALA A 243 -25.80 10.87 3.25
C ALA A 243 -24.39 11.19 3.76
N ALA A 244 -23.46 10.29 3.53
CA ALA A 244 -22.04 10.52 3.82
C ALA A 244 -21.13 9.94 2.73
N TYR A 245 -20.11 10.71 2.36
CA TYR A 245 -18.88 10.19 1.83
C TYR A 245 -17.98 9.79 3.01
N VAL A 246 -17.42 8.59 2.98
CA VAL A 246 -16.54 8.07 4.04
C VAL A 246 -15.19 7.67 3.45
N GLY A 247 -14.13 8.29 3.96
CA GLY A 247 -12.78 8.20 3.39
C GLY A 247 -12.05 6.86 3.59
N GLU A 248 -12.69 5.87 4.26
CA GLU A 248 -12.09 4.57 4.53
C GLU A 248 -13.17 3.51 4.76
N ASP A 249 -12.93 2.26 4.29
CA ASP A 249 -13.97 1.24 4.25
C ASP A 249 -14.34 0.69 5.63
N GLU A 250 -13.38 0.43 6.53
CA GLU A 250 -13.68 -0.04 7.88
C GLU A 250 -14.43 1.02 8.69
N LEU A 251 -14.07 2.29 8.50
CA LEU A 251 -14.78 3.43 9.08
C LEU A 251 -16.23 3.49 8.57
N ALA A 252 -16.42 3.23 7.26
CA ALA A 252 -17.75 3.19 6.65
C ALA A 252 -18.61 2.03 7.18
N VAL A 253 -18.02 0.86 7.39
CA VAL A 253 -18.70 -0.29 8.02
C VAL A 253 -19.11 0.04 9.45
N GLY A 254 -18.24 0.72 10.19
CA GLY A 254 -18.57 1.22 11.53
C GLY A 254 -19.76 2.17 11.50
N LEU A 255 -19.73 3.18 10.64
CA LEU A 255 -20.83 4.13 10.47
C LEU A 255 -22.14 3.44 10.09
N LEU A 256 -22.10 2.51 9.13
CA LEU A 256 -23.26 1.71 8.70
C LEU A 256 -23.93 1.00 9.87
N ASN A 257 -23.13 0.30 10.69
CA ASN A 257 -23.64 -0.44 11.84
C ASN A 257 -24.12 0.49 12.97
N GLY A 258 -23.47 1.64 13.15
CA GLY A 258 -23.92 2.68 14.08
C GLY A 258 -25.26 3.29 13.68
N LEU A 259 -25.49 3.51 12.37
CA LEU A 259 -26.78 3.94 11.84
C LEU A 259 -27.87 2.91 12.10
N PHE A 260 -27.61 1.62 11.88
CA PHE A 260 -28.56 0.57 12.21
C PHE A 260 -28.88 0.49 13.71
N ALA A 261 -27.86 0.64 14.55
CA ALA A 261 -28.05 0.70 16.01
C ALA A 261 -28.93 1.89 16.45
N ALA A 262 -28.87 2.98 15.68
CA ALA A 262 -29.75 4.16 15.86
C ALA A 262 -31.13 4.01 15.19
N GLY A 263 -31.47 2.83 14.66
CA GLY A 263 -32.75 2.56 14.01
C GLY A 263 -32.93 3.16 12.62
N LYS A 264 -31.84 3.46 11.92
CA LYS A 264 -31.86 3.98 10.56
C LYS A 264 -31.62 2.88 9.54
N SER A 265 -32.31 2.99 8.39
CA SER A 265 -32.13 2.09 7.25
C SER A 265 -31.16 2.72 6.24
N VAL A 266 -30.38 1.89 5.59
CA VAL A 266 -29.49 2.27 4.48
C VAL A 266 -29.88 1.39 3.28
N PRO A 267 -30.22 1.98 2.13
CA PRO A 267 -30.08 3.40 1.73
C PRO A 267 -31.31 4.29 2.03
N GLU A 268 -32.40 3.77 2.59
CA GLU A 268 -33.69 4.47 2.65
C GLU A 268 -33.62 5.78 3.43
N ASP A 269 -33.07 5.74 4.68
CA ASP A 269 -32.93 6.90 5.56
C ASP A 269 -31.58 7.60 5.41
N PHE A 270 -30.54 6.87 4.97
CA PHE A 270 -29.19 7.40 4.89
C PHE A 270 -28.39 6.69 3.78
N GLU A 271 -27.69 7.45 2.93
CA GLU A 271 -26.84 6.91 1.86
C GLU A 271 -25.35 6.98 2.22
N ILE A 272 -24.59 5.95 1.84
CA ILE A 272 -23.12 5.90 2.09
C ILE A 272 -22.37 5.56 0.81
N ILE A 273 -21.32 6.34 0.52
CA ILE A 273 -20.27 5.98 -0.45
C ILE A 273 -18.94 5.99 0.30
N THR A 274 -18.17 4.89 0.18
CA THR A 274 -16.83 4.77 0.76
C THR A 274 -15.71 4.90 -0.29
N SER A 275 -14.47 4.61 0.04
CA SER A 275 -13.32 5.17 -0.69
C SER A 275 -12.38 4.17 -1.37
N ASN A 276 -12.37 2.88 -1.00
CA ASN A 276 -11.26 2.02 -1.41
C ASN A 276 -11.70 0.78 -2.19
N ASP A 277 -12.97 0.44 -2.18
CA ASP A 277 -13.56 -0.78 -2.77
C ASP A 277 -12.82 -2.06 -2.35
N SER A 278 -12.36 -2.09 -1.09
CA SER A 278 -11.74 -3.28 -0.52
C SER A 278 -12.80 -4.39 -0.32
N PRO A 279 -12.41 -5.66 -0.15
CA PRO A 279 -13.36 -6.78 -0.05
C PRO A 279 -14.47 -6.61 0.98
N ILE A 280 -14.21 -5.85 2.07
CA ILE A 280 -15.19 -5.62 3.15
C ILE A 280 -16.46 -4.94 2.66
N THR A 281 -16.38 -4.09 1.63
CA THR A 281 -17.54 -3.39 1.03
C THR A 281 -18.60 -4.35 0.48
N SER A 282 -18.17 -5.54 0.05
CA SER A 282 -19.02 -6.61 -0.47
C SER A 282 -19.53 -7.56 0.62
N TYR A 283 -18.93 -7.51 1.83
CA TYR A 283 -19.31 -8.39 2.94
C TYR A 283 -20.44 -7.82 3.78
N THR A 284 -20.66 -6.52 3.72
CA THR A 284 -21.75 -5.84 4.45
C THR A 284 -23.14 -6.14 3.88
N ARG A 285 -24.18 -5.84 4.65
CA ARG A 285 -25.58 -5.82 4.22
C ARG A 285 -26.21 -4.55 4.76
N PRO A 286 -26.60 -3.61 3.86
CA PRO A 286 -26.37 -3.59 2.41
C PRO A 286 -24.88 -3.55 2.04
N ASN A 287 -24.55 -3.99 0.80
CA ASN A 287 -23.20 -3.80 0.26
C ASN A 287 -22.91 -2.31 0.06
N LEU A 288 -21.72 -1.88 0.41
CA LEU A 288 -21.32 -0.47 0.32
C LEU A 288 -20.94 -0.07 -1.10
N SER A 289 -21.52 1.01 -1.57
CA SER A 289 -21.06 1.76 -2.74
C SER A 289 -19.71 2.38 -2.45
N SER A 290 -18.81 2.37 -3.42
CA SER A 290 -17.42 2.80 -3.18
C SER A 290 -16.79 3.43 -4.40
N ILE A 291 -15.80 4.30 -4.18
CA ILE A 291 -14.83 4.62 -5.21
C ILE A 291 -14.09 3.32 -5.55
N ASN A 292 -14.09 2.96 -6.83
CA ASN A 292 -13.27 1.86 -7.33
C ASN A 292 -11.82 2.31 -7.41
N HIS A 293 -11.07 2.01 -6.36
CA HIS A 293 -9.66 2.30 -6.24
C HIS A 293 -8.87 1.08 -6.74
N PRO A 294 -8.05 1.18 -7.80
CA PRO A 294 -7.36 0.04 -8.39
C PRO A 294 -6.17 -0.40 -7.53
N LEU A 295 -6.44 -0.91 -6.32
CA LEU A 295 -5.43 -1.18 -5.28
C LEU A 295 -4.33 -2.13 -5.75
N TYR A 296 -4.71 -3.22 -6.43
CA TYR A 296 -3.74 -4.17 -6.97
C TYR A 296 -2.81 -3.50 -8.00
N ASP A 297 -3.39 -2.76 -8.95
CA ASP A 297 -2.62 -2.09 -10.00
C ASP A 297 -1.72 -1.00 -9.42
N LEU A 298 -2.18 -0.31 -8.38
CA LEU A 298 -1.40 0.70 -7.67
C LEU A 298 -0.12 0.08 -7.09
N GLY A 299 -0.24 -1.07 -6.44
CA GLY A 299 0.92 -1.83 -5.96
C GLY A 299 1.81 -2.35 -7.09
N ALA A 300 1.21 -2.93 -8.12
CA ALA A 300 1.93 -3.51 -9.27
C ALA A 300 2.72 -2.43 -10.05
N VAL A 301 2.11 -1.28 -10.31
CA VAL A 301 2.75 -0.16 -11.01
C VAL A 301 3.86 0.45 -10.15
N SER A 302 3.65 0.59 -8.84
CA SER A 302 4.69 1.07 -7.91
C SER A 302 5.92 0.17 -7.92
N MET A 303 5.75 -1.15 -7.90
CA MET A 303 6.88 -2.07 -7.94
C MET A 303 7.59 -2.06 -9.31
N ARG A 304 6.86 -1.95 -10.42
CA ARG A 304 7.48 -1.77 -11.75
C ARG A 304 8.29 -0.48 -11.82
N MET A 305 7.75 0.62 -11.32
CA MET A 305 8.44 1.91 -11.24
C MET A 305 9.72 1.79 -10.43
N LEU A 306 9.64 1.19 -9.23
CA LEU A 306 10.81 0.98 -8.37
C LEU A 306 11.86 0.11 -9.08
N THR A 307 11.44 -0.95 -9.77
CA THR A 307 12.35 -1.83 -10.53
C THR A 307 13.09 -1.07 -11.62
N LYS A 308 12.39 -0.24 -12.39
CA LYS A 308 13.03 0.64 -13.41
C LYS A 308 14.11 1.53 -12.78
N ILE A 309 13.79 2.17 -11.65
CA ILE A 309 14.76 3.03 -10.94
C ILE A 309 15.99 2.23 -10.46
N MET A 310 15.76 1.04 -9.85
CA MET A 310 16.87 0.17 -9.40
C MET A 310 17.75 -0.32 -10.55
N HIS A 311 17.20 -0.43 -11.75
CA HIS A 311 17.93 -0.78 -12.97
C HIS A 311 18.50 0.43 -13.71
N LYS A 312 18.29 1.64 -13.19
CA LYS A 312 18.72 2.93 -13.78
C LYS A 312 18.08 3.19 -15.15
N GLU A 313 16.88 2.71 -15.35
CA GLU A 313 16.05 3.00 -16.51
C GLU A 313 15.35 4.36 -16.31
N GLU A 314 15.12 5.09 -17.39
CA GLU A 314 14.37 6.34 -17.35
C GLU A 314 12.88 6.08 -17.07
N LEU A 315 12.28 6.91 -16.23
CA LEU A 315 10.84 6.93 -16.03
C LEU A 315 10.22 7.91 -17.04
N GLU A 316 9.17 7.46 -17.71
CA GLU A 316 8.36 8.33 -18.59
C GLU A 316 7.61 9.37 -17.76
N ASP A 317 7.10 8.95 -16.61
CA ASP A 317 6.43 9.80 -15.64
C ASP A 317 6.85 9.38 -14.21
N LYS A 318 7.08 10.38 -13.36
CA LYS A 318 7.40 10.16 -11.95
C LYS A 318 6.16 10.13 -11.06
N ASN A 319 5.04 10.68 -11.53
CA ASN A 319 3.80 10.77 -10.76
C ASN A 319 2.65 10.16 -11.57
N VAL A 320 2.51 8.85 -11.46
CA VAL A 320 1.49 8.10 -12.19
C VAL A 320 0.15 8.22 -11.48
N ILE A 321 -0.86 8.68 -12.21
CA ILE A 321 -2.25 8.74 -11.75
C ILE A 321 -3.04 7.66 -12.46
N LEU A 322 -3.52 6.68 -11.69
CA LEU A 322 -4.38 5.61 -12.20
C LEU A 322 -5.83 6.08 -12.27
N ASN A 323 -6.58 5.51 -13.21
CA ASN A 323 -8.00 5.81 -13.32
C ASN A 323 -8.75 5.25 -12.08
N HIS A 324 -9.64 6.06 -11.53
CA HIS A 324 -10.64 5.63 -10.57
C HIS A 324 -12.00 5.44 -11.25
N GLY A 325 -12.92 4.82 -10.55
CA GLY A 325 -14.32 4.69 -10.94
C GLY A 325 -15.21 4.79 -9.72
N LEU A 326 -16.52 4.62 -9.91
CA LEU A 326 -17.50 4.56 -8.85
C LEU A 326 -18.31 3.27 -9.01
N THR A 327 -18.26 2.40 -8.02
CA THR A 327 -19.06 1.17 -7.96
C THR A 327 -20.27 1.41 -7.06
N LEU A 328 -21.43 1.58 -7.68
CA LEU A 328 -22.69 1.74 -6.94
C LEU A 328 -23.24 0.38 -6.53
N ARG A 329 -23.68 0.28 -5.28
CA ARG A 329 -24.25 -0.91 -4.65
C ARG A 329 -25.50 -0.53 -3.85
N GLN A 330 -25.86 -1.34 -2.85
CA GLN A 330 -27.12 -1.20 -2.11
C GLN A 330 -27.10 -0.08 -1.05
N SER A 331 -25.96 0.52 -0.74
CA SER A 331 -25.90 1.64 0.21
C SER A 331 -26.22 3.00 -0.39
N THR A 332 -26.57 3.05 -1.67
CA THR A 332 -27.06 4.23 -2.40
C THR A 332 -28.31 3.89 -3.20
N LYS A 333 -29.15 4.92 -3.44
CA LYS A 333 -30.36 4.83 -4.29
C LYS A 333 -30.02 4.96 -5.75
#